data_bb93816efd5dd78ead6e465a99d30a61
#
_entry.id   bb93816efd5dd78ead6e465a99d30a61
#
_cell.length_a   1.000
_cell.length_b   1.000
_cell.length_c   1.000
_cell.angle_alpha   90.00
_cell.angle_beta   90.00
_cell.angle_gamma   90.00
#
_symmetry.space_group_name_H-M   'P 1'
#
loop_
_entity.id
_entity.type
_entity.pdbx_description
1 polymer ?
#
loop_
_entity_poly.entity_id
_entity_poly.type
_entity_poly.pdbx_seq_one_letter_code
_entity_poly.pdbx_strand_id
1 'polypeptide(L)'
;MSDFILGVDLDGVCGDHAEAFRRVVAEERGVDLSSLPPQETWDFTEWDMDRAEFERLHRLAVVEHRMFRTMPVIPGAAETLWRLSDAGVWIRLITHRLYTNWGHAVAVADTVEWLDHHSIPYRDLCFLGDKPQLDAHAYVDDAPHNIEALRSSGAEALVFSQRYNTEVEGPRAAGWSEVEDWVLSLMAASGHTVQPTIPLSLDRSKGSRGESR
;
A
#
# COMPACT_ATOMS: atom_id res chain seq x y z
N MET A 1 26.75 -6.57 6.49
CA MET A 1 25.78 -7.03 5.45
C MET A 1 24.77 -5.90 5.31
N SER A 2 24.38 -5.55 4.11
CA SER A 2 23.30 -4.57 3.88
C SER A 2 21.96 -5.18 4.27
N ASP A 3 21.04 -4.36 4.80
CA ASP A 3 19.68 -4.81 5.12
C ASP A 3 18.94 -5.21 3.83
N PHE A 4 18.05 -6.21 3.91
CA PHE A 4 17.15 -6.52 2.80
C PHE A 4 16.03 -5.48 2.77
N ILE A 5 15.97 -4.65 1.74
CA ILE A 5 15.00 -3.57 1.61
C ILE A 5 13.81 -4.06 0.78
N LEU A 6 12.61 -3.95 1.34
CA LEU A 6 11.35 -4.20 0.66
C LEU A 6 10.61 -2.88 0.41
N GLY A 7 10.41 -2.54 -0.86
CA GLY A 7 9.54 -1.45 -1.29
C GLY A 7 8.07 -1.92 -1.29
N VAL A 8 7.18 -1.19 -0.62
CA VAL A 8 5.77 -1.56 -0.47
C VAL A 8 4.89 -0.38 -0.84
N ASP A 9 3.95 -0.60 -1.76
CA ASP A 9 2.91 0.39 -2.03
C ASP A 9 1.86 0.45 -0.92
N LEU A 10 1.10 1.54 -0.86
CA LEU A 10 0.04 1.71 0.13
C LEU A 10 -1.34 1.41 -0.44
N ASP A 11 -1.70 2.07 -1.54
CA ASP A 11 -3.05 2.04 -2.11
C ASP A 11 -3.27 0.76 -2.93
N GLY A 12 -4.23 -0.08 -2.52
CA GLY A 12 -4.44 -1.39 -3.13
C GLY A 12 -3.52 -2.49 -2.61
N VAL A 13 -2.53 -2.19 -1.75
CA VAL A 13 -1.60 -3.16 -1.14
C VAL A 13 -1.74 -3.19 0.38
N CYS A 14 -1.60 -2.07 1.06
CA CYS A 14 -1.82 -1.97 2.51
C CYS A 14 -3.22 -1.49 2.85
N GLY A 15 -3.74 -0.52 2.11
CA GLY A 15 -5.05 0.08 2.30
C GLY A 15 -5.99 -0.21 1.13
N ASP A 16 -7.25 -0.49 1.43
CA ASP A 16 -8.30 -0.71 0.43
C ASP A 16 -8.81 0.63 -0.12
N HIS A 17 -7.96 1.22 -0.99
CA HIS A 17 -8.25 2.48 -1.65
C HIS A 17 -9.52 2.38 -2.51
N ALA A 18 -9.68 1.29 -3.24
CA ALA A 18 -10.80 1.09 -4.15
C ALA A 18 -12.15 1.15 -3.41
N GLU A 19 -12.28 0.44 -2.31
CA GLU A 19 -13.51 0.45 -1.51
C GLU A 19 -13.73 1.80 -0.80
N ALA A 20 -12.66 2.43 -0.32
CA ALA A 20 -12.77 3.76 0.29
C ALA A 20 -13.25 4.80 -0.73
N PHE A 21 -12.66 4.81 -1.92
CA PHE A 21 -13.04 5.74 -2.99
C PHE A 21 -14.46 5.47 -3.51
N ARG A 22 -14.84 4.19 -3.66
CA ARG A 22 -16.19 3.77 -4.06
C ARG A 22 -17.28 4.34 -3.13
N ARG A 23 -17.03 4.36 -1.82
CA ARG A 23 -17.96 4.94 -0.83
C ARG A 23 -18.13 6.45 -1.03
N VAL A 24 -17.04 7.16 -1.26
CA VAL A 24 -17.10 8.60 -1.54
C VAL A 24 -17.84 8.87 -2.84
N VAL A 25 -17.57 8.11 -3.89
CA VAL A 25 -18.27 8.24 -5.18
C VAL A 25 -19.78 8.02 -5.02
N ALA A 26 -20.19 7.00 -4.25
CA ALA A 26 -21.59 6.74 -3.98
C ALA A 26 -22.27 7.91 -3.25
N GLU A 27 -21.62 8.44 -2.21
CA GLU A 27 -22.10 9.57 -1.42
C GLU A 27 -22.23 10.83 -2.28
N GLU A 28 -21.19 11.19 -3.03
CA GLU A 28 -21.16 12.38 -3.87
C GLU A 28 -22.13 12.33 -5.06
N ARG A 29 -22.41 11.13 -5.58
CA ARG A 29 -23.41 10.92 -6.62
C ARG A 29 -24.83 10.78 -6.07
N GLY A 30 -24.99 10.64 -4.74
CA GLY A 30 -26.29 10.42 -4.10
C GLY A 30 -26.94 9.09 -4.49
N VAL A 31 -26.13 8.05 -4.71
CA VAL A 31 -26.58 6.71 -5.10
C VAL A 31 -26.30 5.69 -4.01
N ASP A 32 -27.05 4.58 -4.01
CA ASP A 32 -26.77 3.47 -3.11
C ASP A 32 -25.41 2.82 -3.47
N LEU A 33 -24.60 2.48 -2.46
CA LEU A 33 -23.31 1.83 -2.67
C LEU A 33 -23.43 0.51 -3.45
N SER A 34 -24.53 -0.20 -3.30
CA SER A 34 -24.79 -1.44 -4.04
C SER A 34 -24.98 -1.23 -5.55
N SER A 35 -25.25 -0.01 -5.99
CA SER A 35 -25.37 0.32 -7.43
C SER A 35 -24.02 0.53 -8.12
N LEU A 36 -22.95 0.72 -7.36
CA LEU A 36 -21.60 0.80 -7.89
C LEU A 36 -20.91 -0.56 -7.69
N PRO A 37 -20.50 -1.27 -8.76
CA PRO A 37 -19.73 -2.51 -8.60
C PRO A 37 -18.38 -2.24 -7.92
N PRO A 38 -17.72 -3.26 -7.36
CA PRO A 38 -16.30 -3.13 -7.00
C PRO A 38 -15.46 -2.70 -8.21
N GLN A 39 -14.32 -2.04 -7.96
CA GLN A 39 -13.41 -1.66 -9.03
C GLN A 39 -12.94 -2.89 -9.81
N GLU A 40 -13.12 -2.89 -11.13
CA GLU A 40 -12.73 -3.98 -12.04
C GLU A 40 -11.69 -3.52 -13.08
N THR A 41 -11.64 -2.22 -13.37
CA THR A 41 -10.67 -1.63 -14.30
C THR A 41 -9.82 -0.58 -13.60
N TRP A 42 -8.61 -0.37 -14.10
CA TRP A 42 -7.69 0.62 -13.53
C TRP A 42 -8.25 2.06 -13.59
N ASP A 43 -8.98 2.38 -14.62
CA ASP A 43 -9.52 3.71 -14.92
C ASP A 43 -10.99 3.92 -14.53
N PHE A 44 -11.58 2.98 -13.76
CA PHE A 44 -12.95 3.05 -13.25
C PHE A 44 -14.03 3.15 -14.33
N THR A 45 -13.81 2.55 -15.51
CA THR A 45 -14.79 2.57 -16.61
C THR A 45 -16.13 1.95 -16.22
N GLU A 46 -16.13 0.96 -15.31
CA GLU A 46 -17.35 0.35 -14.77
C GLU A 46 -18.23 1.33 -13.96
N TRP A 47 -17.71 2.48 -13.57
CA TRP A 47 -18.47 3.54 -12.90
C TRP A 47 -18.87 4.67 -13.83
N ASP A 48 -18.65 4.52 -15.15
CA ASP A 48 -18.89 5.55 -16.16
C ASP A 48 -18.28 6.91 -15.75
N MET A 49 -17.04 6.85 -15.29
CA MET A 49 -16.29 7.99 -14.75
C MET A 49 -15.26 8.46 -15.75
N ASP A 50 -15.39 9.70 -16.21
CA ASP A 50 -14.35 10.33 -17.01
C ASP A 50 -13.22 10.89 -16.13
N ARG A 51 -12.13 11.30 -16.79
CA ARG A 51 -10.95 11.84 -16.09
C ARG A 51 -11.27 13.09 -15.27
N ALA A 52 -12.11 13.97 -15.76
CA ALA A 52 -12.43 15.22 -15.06
C ALA A 52 -13.26 14.95 -13.80
N GLU A 53 -14.21 14.02 -13.89
CA GLU A 53 -14.97 13.57 -12.73
C GLU A 53 -14.09 12.84 -11.72
N PHE A 54 -13.19 11.97 -12.19
CA PHE A 54 -12.20 11.32 -11.31
C PHE A 54 -11.37 12.35 -10.54
N GLU A 55 -10.76 13.33 -11.22
CA GLU A 55 -9.93 14.34 -10.58
C GLU A 55 -10.73 15.16 -9.54
N ARG A 56 -11.98 15.50 -9.84
CA ARG A 56 -12.88 16.20 -8.92
C ARG A 56 -13.22 15.35 -7.70
N LEU A 57 -13.70 14.12 -7.92
CA LEU A 57 -14.14 13.22 -6.85
C LEU A 57 -12.96 12.76 -5.99
N HIS A 58 -11.83 12.45 -6.59
CA HIS A 58 -10.63 12.07 -5.84
C HIS A 58 -10.13 13.22 -4.96
N ARG A 59 -10.18 14.47 -5.46
CA ARG A 59 -9.87 15.64 -4.63
C ARG A 59 -10.82 15.74 -3.44
N LEU A 60 -12.13 15.61 -3.63
CA LEU A 60 -13.10 15.61 -2.54
C LEU A 60 -12.83 14.48 -1.55
N ALA A 61 -12.58 13.28 -2.05
CA ALA A 61 -12.27 12.12 -1.23
C ALA A 61 -11.07 12.36 -0.30
N VAL A 62 -9.99 12.94 -0.83
CA VAL A 62 -8.78 13.17 -0.04
C VAL A 62 -8.93 14.37 0.90
N VAL A 63 -9.46 15.50 0.40
CA VAL A 63 -9.42 16.77 1.16
C VAL A 63 -10.60 16.91 2.11
N GLU A 64 -11.81 16.59 1.66
CA GLU A 64 -13.04 16.80 2.42
C GLU A 64 -13.43 15.53 3.20
N HIS A 65 -13.47 14.37 2.53
CA HIS A 65 -13.81 13.10 3.16
C HIS A 65 -12.64 12.46 3.94
N ARG A 66 -11.43 12.99 3.80
CA ARG A 66 -10.22 12.51 4.51
C ARG A 66 -9.99 11.00 4.29
N MET A 67 -10.19 10.54 3.05
CA MET A 67 -10.18 9.13 2.70
C MET A 67 -8.88 8.42 3.11
N PHE A 68 -7.72 9.06 2.95
CA PHE A 68 -6.44 8.47 3.34
C PHE A 68 -6.28 8.22 4.84
N ARG A 69 -7.09 8.90 5.66
CA ARG A 69 -7.12 8.69 7.12
C ARG A 69 -8.05 7.56 7.54
N THR A 70 -9.10 7.29 6.75
CA THR A 70 -10.22 6.43 7.15
C THR A 70 -10.37 5.16 6.32
N MET A 71 -9.57 4.99 5.26
CA MET A 71 -9.68 3.81 4.41
C MET A 71 -9.42 2.51 5.18
N PRO A 72 -10.11 1.41 4.84
CA PRO A 72 -9.88 0.12 5.46
C PRO A 72 -8.45 -0.37 5.21
N VAL A 73 -7.85 -1.00 6.22
CA VAL A 73 -6.60 -1.74 6.03
C VAL A 73 -6.88 -3.08 5.37
N ILE A 74 -6.03 -3.50 4.44
CA ILE A 74 -6.10 -4.83 3.84
C ILE A 74 -5.70 -5.87 4.89
N PRO A 75 -6.52 -6.92 5.12
CA PRO A 75 -6.25 -7.91 6.17
C PRO A 75 -4.87 -8.55 6.04
N GLY A 76 -4.17 -8.63 7.15
CA GLY A 76 -2.83 -9.23 7.25
C GLY A 76 -1.67 -8.27 6.95
N ALA A 77 -1.92 -7.04 6.47
CA ALA A 77 -0.86 -6.09 6.13
C ALA A 77 0.06 -5.77 7.31
N ALA A 78 -0.52 -5.27 8.40
CA ALA A 78 0.27 -4.86 9.57
C ALA A 78 1.02 -6.04 10.19
N GLU A 79 0.33 -7.15 10.42
CA GLU A 79 0.90 -8.34 11.04
C GLU A 79 2.06 -8.93 10.24
N THR A 80 1.89 -9.02 8.92
CA THR A 80 2.94 -9.55 8.04
C THR A 80 4.14 -8.61 7.96
N LEU A 81 3.89 -7.30 7.80
CA LEU A 81 4.98 -6.32 7.77
C LEU A 81 5.77 -6.31 9.09
N TRP A 82 5.11 -6.52 10.25
CA TRP A 82 5.82 -6.69 11.52
C TRP A 82 6.66 -7.96 11.55
N ARG A 83 6.14 -9.11 11.09
CA ARG A 83 6.94 -10.35 11.02
C ARG A 83 8.14 -10.20 10.11
N LEU A 84 7.98 -9.57 8.96
CA LEU A 84 9.08 -9.27 8.04
C LEU A 84 10.10 -8.32 8.67
N SER A 85 9.65 -7.27 9.34
CA SER A 85 10.53 -6.34 10.07
C SER A 85 11.32 -7.07 11.17
N ASP A 86 10.67 -7.94 11.93
CA ASP A 86 11.31 -8.77 12.96
C ASP A 86 12.30 -9.77 12.35
N ALA A 87 12.04 -10.25 11.13
CA ALA A 87 12.95 -11.12 10.37
C ALA A 87 14.17 -10.38 9.79
N GLY A 88 14.23 -9.05 9.90
CA GLY A 88 15.35 -8.22 9.46
C GLY A 88 15.12 -7.52 8.13
N VAL A 89 13.87 -7.47 7.64
CA VAL A 89 13.52 -6.71 6.44
C VAL A 89 13.40 -5.22 6.76
N TRP A 90 14.04 -4.39 5.97
CA TRP A 90 13.87 -2.94 6.00
C TRP A 90 12.63 -2.56 5.18
N ILE A 91 11.56 -2.20 5.85
CA ILE A 91 10.30 -1.82 5.20
C ILE A 91 10.37 -0.37 4.72
N ARG A 92 10.24 -0.17 3.42
CA ARG A 92 10.19 1.14 2.75
C ARG A 92 8.83 1.31 2.09
N LEU A 93 8.00 2.18 2.63
CA LEU A 93 6.71 2.52 2.03
C LEU A 93 6.91 3.54 0.90
N ILE A 94 6.29 3.30 -0.25
CA ILE A 94 6.45 4.12 -1.45
C ILE A 94 5.07 4.39 -2.03
N THR A 95 4.65 5.65 -2.07
CA THR A 95 3.29 6.01 -2.52
C THR A 95 3.28 7.21 -3.46
N HIS A 96 2.33 7.23 -4.40
CA HIS A 96 2.09 8.31 -5.36
C HIS A 96 1.21 9.45 -4.83
N ARG A 97 0.77 9.41 -3.56
CA ARG A 97 -0.25 10.32 -2.99
C ARG A 97 0.04 11.82 -3.13
N LEU A 98 1.25 12.23 -3.50
CA LEU A 98 1.60 13.62 -3.79
C LEU A 98 1.70 13.95 -5.28
N TYR A 99 1.34 13.04 -6.17
CA TYR A 99 1.37 13.29 -7.62
C TYR A 99 0.24 14.21 -8.11
N THR A 100 -0.43 14.88 -7.20
CA THR A 100 -1.46 15.88 -7.47
C THR A 100 -0.96 17.28 -7.10
N ASN A 101 -1.47 18.30 -7.74
CA ASN A 101 -1.07 19.70 -7.45
C ASN A 101 -1.86 20.32 -6.30
N TRP A 102 -2.50 19.51 -5.44
CA TRP A 102 -3.39 19.98 -4.38
C TRP A 102 -3.39 19.04 -3.17
N GLY A 103 -3.73 19.58 -1.99
CA GLY A 103 -4.00 18.79 -0.80
C GLY A 103 -2.80 18.08 -0.16
N HIS A 104 -1.56 18.43 -0.51
CA HIS A 104 -0.35 17.74 -0.04
C HIS A 104 -0.27 17.65 1.49
N ALA A 105 -0.54 18.75 2.20
CA ALA A 105 -0.47 18.74 3.66
C ALA A 105 -1.49 17.76 4.28
N VAL A 106 -2.70 17.72 3.71
CA VAL A 106 -3.75 16.78 4.13
C VAL A 106 -3.34 15.35 3.81
N ALA A 107 -2.90 15.10 2.56
CA ALA A 107 -2.50 13.77 2.13
C ALA A 107 -1.36 13.19 2.97
N VAL A 108 -0.34 13.97 3.29
CA VAL A 108 0.78 13.54 4.14
C VAL A 108 0.31 13.28 5.57
N ALA A 109 -0.41 14.22 6.19
CA ALA A 109 -0.88 14.08 7.57
C ALA A 109 -1.78 12.86 7.73
N ASP A 110 -2.76 12.69 6.82
CA ASP A 110 -3.68 11.55 6.86
C ASP A 110 -2.99 10.22 6.62
N THR A 111 -1.98 10.19 5.73
CA THR A 111 -1.19 8.98 5.51
C THR A 111 -0.45 8.57 6.78
N VAL A 112 0.23 9.49 7.45
CA VAL A 112 0.96 9.19 8.69
C VAL A 112 0.01 8.77 9.81
N GLU A 113 -1.09 9.51 10.02
CA GLU A 113 -2.11 9.14 11.03
C GLU A 113 -2.70 7.76 10.76
N TRP A 114 -2.95 7.40 9.49
CA TRP A 114 -3.47 6.10 9.11
C TRP A 114 -2.46 4.98 9.39
N LEU A 115 -1.17 5.19 9.05
CA LEU A 115 -0.10 4.23 9.33
C LEU A 115 0.05 3.97 10.83
N ASP A 116 0.03 5.04 11.64
CA ASP A 116 0.11 4.93 13.10
C ASP A 116 -1.11 4.21 13.68
N HIS A 117 -2.32 4.57 13.20
CA HIS A 117 -3.59 3.97 13.66
C HIS A 117 -3.62 2.45 13.41
N HIS A 118 -3.16 2.01 12.24
CA HIS A 118 -3.13 0.61 11.87
C HIS A 118 -1.83 -0.11 12.27
N SER A 119 -0.93 0.59 12.95
CA SER A 119 0.34 0.03 13.41
C SER A 119 1.17 -0.58 12.27
N ILE A 120 1.17 0.04 11.10
CA ILE A 120 1.99 -0.39 9.96
C ILE A 120 3.46 -0.03 10.24
N PRO A 121 4.40 -0.98 10.30
CA PRO A 121 5.80 -0.68 10.54
C PRO A 121 6.48 -0.20 9.27
N TYR A 122 7.35 0.79 9.39
CA TYR A 122 8.22 1.25 8.30
C TYR A 122 9.49 1.90 8.85
N ARG A 123 10.52 1.93 8.02
CA ARG A 123 11.76 2.68 8.26
C ARG A 123 11.82 3.92 7.38
N ASP A 124 11.31 3.80 6.14
CA ASP A 124 11.22 4.91 5.19
C ASP A 124 9.77 5.08 4.73
N LEU A 125 9.35 6.34 4.57
CA LEU A 125 8.10 6.71 3.92
C LEU A 125 8.40 7.68 2.78
N CYS A 126 8.22 7.22 1.53
CA CYS A 126 8.60 7.92 0.34
C CYS A 126 7.37 8.32 -0.47
N PHE A 127 7.18 9.60 -0.68
CA PHE A 127 6.16 10.13 -1.59
C PHE A 127 6.81 10.37 -2.95
N LEU A 128 6.67 9.43 -3.88
CA LEU A 128 7.38 9.43 -5.14
C LEU A 128 6.52 8.88 -6.27
N GLY A 129 6.56 9.53 -7.44
CA GLY A 129 5.84 9.10 -8.63
C GLY A 129 6.55 8.00 -9.43
N ASP A 130 7.87 7.96 -9.42
CA ASP A 130 8.68 7.00 -10.18
C ASP A 130 9.42 6.05 -9.22
N LYS A 131 8.81 4.89 -8.95
CA LYS A 131 9.30 3.90 -7.97
C LYS A 131 10.66 3.28 -8.32
N PRO A 132 11.02 3.04 -9.58
CA PRO A 132 12.37 2.56 -9.94
C PRO A 132 13.52 3.48 -9.53
N GLN A 133 13.25 4.76 -9.21
CA GLN A 133 14.29 5.66 -8.67
C GLN A 133 14.72 5.33 -7.24
N LEU A 134 13.94 4.52 -6.52
CA LEU A 134 14.30 4.07 -5.18
C LEU A 134 14.90 2.67 -5.25
N ASP A 135 16.09 2.53 -4.69
CA ASP A 135 16.77 1.26 -4.64
C ASP A 135 16.18 0.38 -3.53
N ALA A 136 15.61 -0.78 -3.93
CA ALA A 136 15.15 -1.83 -3.03
C ALA A 136 15.43 -3.20 -3.64
N HIS A 137 15.54 -4.23 -2.80
CA HIS A 137 15.83 -5.59 -3.25
C HIS A 137 14.60 -6.26 -3.87
N ALA A 138 13.40 -5.86 -3.40
CA ALA A 138 12.14 -6.35 -3.90
C ALA A 138 11.04 -5.32 -3.71
N TYR A 139 9.97 -5.42 -4.50
CA TYR A 139 8.81 -4.52 -4.44
C TYR A 139 7.50 -5.31 -4.41
N VAL A 140 6.51 -4.77 -3.71
CA VAL A 140 5.11 -5.23 -3.74
C VAL A 140 4.24 -4.06 -4.18
N ASP A 141 3.51 -4.24 -5.27
CA ASP A 141 2.69 -3.19 -5.89
C ASP A 141 1.48 -3.82 -6.58
N ASP A 142 0.39 -3.08 -6.73
CA ASP A 142 -0.82 -3.54 -7.41
C ASP A 142 -1.01 -2.91 -8.79
N ALA A 143 -0.36 -1.75 -9.04
CA ALA A 143 -0.54 -0.98 -10.25
C ALA A 143 0.21 -1.60 -11.44
N PRO A 144 -0.50 -1.95 -12.56
CA PRO A 144 0.13 -2.59 -13.71
C PRO A 144 1.35 -1.85 -14.25
N HIS A 145 1.26 -0.53 -14.40
CA HIS A 145 2.34 0.31 -14.93
C HIS A 145 3.54 0.40 -14.00
N ASN A 146 3.34 0.37 -12.67
CA ASN A 146 4.44 0.33 -11.70
C ASN A 146 5.19 -1.00 -11.78
N ILE A 147 4.46 -2.11 -11.83
CA ILE A 147 5.03 -3.46 -11.97
C ILE A 147 5.85 -3.56 -13.25
N GLU A 148 5.31 -3.06 -14.37
CA GLU A 148 6.02 -3.04 -15.65
C GLU A 148 7.30 -2.21 -15.57
N ALA A 149 7.25 -1.01 -15.01
CA ALA A 149 8.41 -0.13 -14.84
C ALA A 149 9.47 -0.76 -13.94
N LEU A 150 9.09 -1.33 -12.80
CA LEU A 150 9.99 -2.00 -11.87
C LEU A 150 10.69 -3.19 -12.52
N ARG A 151 9.95 -4.08 -13.20
CA ARG A 151 10.52 -5.24 -13.88
C ARG A 151 11.41 -4.85 -15.06
N SER A 152 11.03 -3.81 -15.79
CA SER A 152 11.84 -3.27 -16.88
C SER A 152 13.16 -2.68 -16.40
N SER A 153 13.22 -2.21 -15.16
CA SER A 153 14.47 -1.76 -14.49
C SER A 153 15.32 -2.92 -13.95
N GLY A 154 14.82 -4.17 -14.03
CA GLY A 154 15.49 -5.36 -13.51
C GLY A 154 15.20 -5.66 -12.04
N ALA A 155 14.23 -4.97 -11.44
CA ALA A 155 13.84 -5.19 -10.04
C ALA A 155 12.95 -6.42 -9.87
N GLU A 156 13.08 -7.10 -8.72
CA GLU A 156 12.13 -8.13 -8.27
C GLU A 156 10.82 -7.44 -7.84
N ALA A 157 9.73 -7.70 -8.56
CA ALA A 157 8.44 -7.07 -8.29
C ALA A 157 7.30 -8.08 -8.28
N LEU A 158 6.60 -8.15 -7.14
CA LEU A 158 5.44 -8.98 -6.88
C LEU A 158 4.15 -8.17 -7.12
N VAL A 159 3.24 -8.73 -7.91
CA VAL A 159 1.90 -8.17 -8.07
C VAL A 159 1.05 -8.51 -6.84
N PHE A 160 0.55 -7.52 -6.13
CA PHE A 160 -0.52 -7.73 -5.18
C PHE A 160 -1.85 -7.82 -5.94
N SER A 161 -2.51 -8.96 -5.87
CA SER A 161 -3.65 -9.28 -6.73
C SER A 161 -4.87 -8.41 -6.40
N GLN A 162 -5.32 -7.69 -7.42
CA GLN A 162 -6.56 -6.93 -7.44
C GLN A 162 -7.37 -7.30 -8.67
N ARG A 163 -8.66 -6.94 -8.72
CA ARG A 163 -9.54 -7.26 -9.87
C ARG A 163 -9.05 -6.63 -11.17
N TYR A 164 -8.50 -5.41 -11.08
CA TYR A 164 -8.05 -4.62 -12.23
C TYR A 164 -6.65 -4.97 -12.74
N ASN A 165 -5.94 -5.92 -12.10
CA ASN A 165 -4.59 -6.30 -12.52
C ASN A 165 -4.44 -7.78 -12.87
N THR A 166 -5.54 -8.45 -13.18
CA THR A 166 -5.54 -9.91 -13.48
C THR A 166 -4.69 -10.28 -14.70
N GLU A 167 -4.55 -9.36 -15.65
CA GLU A 167 -3.77 -9.56 -16.87
C GLU A 167 -2.25 -9.36 -16.69
N VAL A 168 -1.82 -8.88 -15.51
CA VAL A 168 -0.39 -8.69 -15.25
C VAL A 168 0.26 -10.05 -14.96
N GLU A 169 1.13 -10.50 -15.83
CA GLU A 169 1.84 -11.77 -15.69
C GLU A 169 2.92 -11.72 -14.59
N GLY A 170 3.43 -12.91 -14.22
CA GLY A 170 4.60 -13.09 -13.34
C GLY A 170 4.23 -13.33 -11.87
N PRO A 171 5.20 -13.21 -10.95
CA PRO A 171 4.95 -13.51 -9.54
C PRO A 171 3.86 -12.60 -8.98
N ARG A 172 2.89 -13.23 -8.30
CA ARG A 172 1.77 -12.50 -7.66
C ARG A 172 1.39 -13.13 -6.33
N ALA A 173 0.77 -12.34 -5.48
CA ALA A 173 0.20 -12.75 -4.21
C ALA A 173 -1.28 -12.38 -4.15
N ALA A 174 -2.12 -13.30 -3.70
CA ALA A 174 -3.54 -13.05 -3.43
C ALA A 174 -3.77 -12.44 -2.03
N GLY A 175 -2.74 -12.42 -1.19
CA GLY A 175 -2.78 -11.85 0.14
C GLY A 175 -1.42 -11.82 0.82
N TRP A 176 -1.40 -11.23 2.01
CA TRP A 176 -0.16 -10.94 2.72
C TRP A 176 0.64 -12.16 3.18
N SER A 177 0.02 -13.33 3.38
CA SER A 177 0.75 -14.57 3.66
C SER A 177 1.65 -14.99 2.50
N GLU A 178 1.17 -14.83 1.25
CA GLU A 178 1.95 -15.16 0.06
C GLU A 178 3.07 -14.13 -0.19
N VAL A 179 2.82 -12.86 0.20
CA VAL A 179 3.87 -11.82 0.19
C VAL A 179 5.01 -12.21 1.13
N GLU A 180 4.69 -12.65 2.36
CA GLU A 180 5.67 -13.09 3.36
C GLU A 180 6.54 -14.23 2.82
N ASP A 181 5.91 -15.28 2.29
CA ASP A 181 6.61 -16.44 1.75
C ASP A 181 7.55 -16.06 0.59
N TRP A 182 7.09 -15.19 -0.29
CA TRP A 182 7.89 -14.71 -1.42
C TRP A 182 9.10 -13.89 -0.95
N VAL A 183 8.91 -12.94 -0.02
CA VAL A 183 10.00 -12.10 0.51
C VAL A 183 11.04 -12.94 1.24
N LEU A 184 10.63 -13.86 2.10
CA LEU A 184 11.54 -14.74 2.83
C LEU A 184 12.33 -15.65 1.88
N SER A 185 11.72 -16.12 0.79
CA SER A 185 12.39 -16.90 -0.25
C SER A 185 13.47 -16.08 -0.97
N LEU A 186 13.20 -14.82 -1.30
CA LEU A 186 14.18 -13.91 -1.91
C LEU A 186 15.34 -13.60 -0.96
N MET A 187 15.05 -13.34 0.33
CA MET A 187 16.08 -13.14 1.34
C MET A 187 17.04 -14.34 1.42
N ALA A 188 16.48 -15.54 1.46
CA ALA A 188 17.27 -16.77 1.50
C ALA A 188 18.13 -16.93 0.24
N ALA A 189 17.56 -16.67 -0.96
CA ALA A 189 18.26 -16.79 -2.24
C ALA A 189 19.39 -15.75 -2.39
N SER A 190 19.22 -14.55 -1.82
CA SER A 190 20.23 -13.47 -1.86
C SER A 190 21.25 -13.52 -0.73
N GLY A 191 21.22 -14.59 0.09
CA GLY A 191 22.17 -14.80 1.20
C GLY A 191 21.96 -13.88 2.41
N HIS A 192 20.81 -13.22 2.51
CA HIS A 192 20.43 -12.49 3.70
C HIS A 192 20.00 -13.46 4.82
N THR A 193 20.44 -13.19 6.04
CA THR A 193 20.09 -14.04 7.19
C THR A 193 18.71 -13.65 7.69
N VAL A 194 17.75 -14.58 7.61
CA VAL A 194 16.46 -14.42 8.29
C VAL A 194 16.68 -14.51 9.78
N GLN A 195 16.39 -13.46 10.52
CA GLN A 195 16.44 -13.48 11.97
C GLN A 195 15.28 -14.35 12.50
N PRO A 196 15.54 -15.34 13.38
CA PRO A 196 14.46 -16.14 13.93
C PRO A 196 13.53 -15.23 14.74
N THR A 197 12.26 -15.20 14.37
CA THR A 197 11.24 -14.48 15.11
C THR A 197 11.05 -15.17 16.44
N ILE A 198 11.45 -14.53 17.53
CA ILE A 198 11.05 -14.97 18.87
C ILE A 198 9.60 -14.53 19.01
N PRO A 199 8.63 -15.42 19.24
CA PRO A 199 7.26 -15.02 19.50
C PRO A 199 7.20 -14.34 20.87
N LEU A 200 7.55 -13.07 20.91
CA LEU A 200 7.26 -12.21 22.03
C LEU A 200 5.78 -11.83 21.92
N SER A 201 4.98 -12.32 22.86
CA SER A 201 3.61 -11.87 23.10
C SER A 201 3.62 -10.43 23.64
N LEU A 202 4.24 -9.51 22.93
CA LEU A 202 4.14 -8.09 23.19
C LEU A 202 2.86 -7.61 22.55
N ASP A 203 1.90 -7.26 23.39
CA ASP A 203 0.73 -6.47 22.98
C ASP A 203 1.22 -5.11 22.48
N ARG A 204 1.52 -5.05 21.17
CA ARG A 204 2.02 -3.85 20.47
C ARG A 204 0.92 -2.81 20.28
N SER A 205 -0.33 -3.12 20.65
CA SER A 205 -1.46 -2.18 20.61
C SER A 205 -1.35 -1.06 21.65
N LYS A 206 -0.43 -1.19 22.61
CA LYS A 206 -0.14 -0.14 23.59
C LYS A 206 1.14 0.60 23.20
N GLY A 207 1.06 1.40 22.15
CA GLY A 207 2.05 2.44 21.88
C GLY A 207 2.21 3.32 23.12
N SER A 208 3.43 3.45 23.60
CA SER A 208 3.80 4.25 24.77
C SER A 208 3.20 5.66 24.68
N ARG A 209 2.15 5.91 25.44
CA ARG A 209 1.84 7.28 25.85
C ARG A 209 2.96 7.68 26.80
N GLY A 210 3.93 8.42 26.28
CA GLY A 210 4.95 9.07 27.09
C GLY A 210 4.25 9.97 28.10
N GLU A 211 4.33 9.57 29.37
CA GLU A 211 4.05 10.48 30.46
C GLU A 211 5.15 11.54 30.48
N SER A 212 4.80 12.74 30.01
CA SER A 212 5.58 13.95 30.28
C SER A 212 5.43 14.30 31.74
N ARG A 213 6.54 14.29 32.43
CA ARG A 213 6.77 15.10 33.66
C ARG A 213 7.55 16.34 33.29
#